data_f601e373275d83f2baaca6d35af76557
#
_entry.id   f601e373275d83f2baaca6d35af76557
#
_cell.length_a   1.000
_cell.length_b   1.000
_cell.length_c   1.000
_cell.angle_alpha   90.00
_cell.angle_beta   90.00
_cell.angle_gamma   90.00
#
_symmetry.space_group_name_H-M   'P 1'
#
loop_
_entity.id
_entity.type
_entity.pdbx_description
1 polymer ?
#
loop_
_entity_poly.entity_id
_entity_poly.type
_entity_poly.pdbx_seq_one_letter_code
_entity_poly.pdbx_strand_id
1 'polypeptide(L)'
;PIIAQNEIIGTVLLKQNTERILKLRRDALQRSVNFSVISLLIFVALILVFSLRLASRIRRLESEATNAIDIYGRLKTNQLTAETNSGDEIGDLARSISGMLARLHSHNQFLEHMPRTLRHEINNPLNALSTSLQNLEVEESEVARQKYLDAAKRGVTRIGMIVQNLADAASLEDALAAEETEVIDLYNLVQNYIANCRTTRPDRDFNYQGINKGISTKVSDYRVEQLLDKLIDNAIDFSDSGSTITVGINADAQNLTLFVTNHGPTIDENMVGSVFDSMVSIRESNPDNRLHFGMGLYVVRIIAERHGGSVRATNLFDGKGVSIKVMLPIYRDSNPHQSSIATRSSFSRP
;
A
#
# COMPACT_ATOMS: atom_id res chain seq x y z
N PRO A 1 40.90 -84.82 -17.19
CA PRO A 1 41.25 -86.11 -17.77
C PRO A 1 40.30 -86.48 -18.92
N ILE A 2 40.82 -87.00 -20.01
CA ILE A 2 40.00 -87.60 -21.06
C ILE A 2 40.05 -89.12 -20.74
N ILE A 3 38.86 -89.69 -20.45
CA ILE A 3 38.76 -91.07 -20.04
C ILE A 3 38.05 -91.85 -21.17
N ALA A 4 38.68 -92.95 -21.66
CA ALA A 4 38.03 -93.95 -22.57
C ALA A 4 38.30 -95.33 -22.05
N GLN A 5 37.26 -96.21 -22.02
CA GLN A 5 37.32 -97.56 -21.51
C GLN A 5 37.90 -97.77 -20.10
N ASN A 6 37.58 -96.76 -19.21
CA ASN A 6 38.00 -96.68 -17.77
C ASN A 6 39.49 -96.43 -17.56
N GLU A 7 40.25 -95.99 -18.61
CA GLU A 7 41.59 -95.56 -18.52
C GLU A 7 41.74 -94.07 -18.89
N ILE A 8 42.63 -93.37 -18.20
CA ILE A 8 42.93 -91.95 -18.47
C ILE A 8 43.84 -91.91 -19.71
N ILE A 9 43.31 -91.52 -20.89
CA ILE A 9 44.05 -91.43 -22.11
C ILE A 9 44.82 -90.09 -22.23
N GLY A 10 44.41 -89.12 -21.52
CA GLY A 10 45.07 -87.81 -21.55
C GLY A 10 44.44 -86.79 -20.68
N THR A 11 45.06 -85.64 -20.49
CA THR A 11 44.58 -84.49 -19.77
C THR A 11 44.55 -83.27 -20.66
N VAL A 12 43.43 -82.58 -20.67
CA VAL A 12 43.37 -81.23 -21.34
C VAL A 12 43.77 -80.21 -20.32
N LEU A 13 44.91 -79.54 -20.53
CA LEU A 13 45.38 -78.45 -19.68
C LEU A 13 44.88 -77.15 -20.28
N LEU A 14 43.87 -76.58 -19.69
CA LEU A 14 43.37 -75.25 -20.04
C LEU A 14 44.27 -74.21 -19.36
N LYS A 15 45.21 -73.64 -20.09
CA LYS A 15 46.05 -72.51 -19.64
C LYS A 15 45.24 -71.22 -19.84
N GLN A 16 44.52 -70.79 -18.80
CA GLN A 16 43.85 -69.51 -18.80
C GLN A 16 44.88 -68.41 -18.55
N ASN A 17 44.94 -67.42 -19.45
CA ASN A 17 45.87 -66.28 -19.32
C ASN A 17 45.35 -65.28 -18.27
N THR A 18 45.62 -65.59 -16.99
CA THR A 18 45.14 -64.84 -15.80
C THR A 18 45.64 -63.38 -15.82
N GLU A 19 46.84 -63.16 -16.38
CA GLU A 19 47.40 -61.79 -16.50
C GLU A 19 46.53 -60.88 -17.36
N ARG A 20 45.96 -61.38 -18.43
CA ARG A 20 45.09 -60.61 -19.34
C ARG A 20 43.78 -60.24 -18.64
N ILE A 21 43.24 -61.13 -17.84
CA ILE A 21 42.00 -60.88 -17.06
C ILE A 21 42.28 -59.87 -15.97
N LEU A 22 43.40 -59.98 -15.24
CA LEU A 22 43.80 -59.07 -14.20
C LEU A 22 44.08 -57.68 -14.79
N LYS A 23 44.71 -57.58 -15.94
CA LYS A 23 44.98 -56.32 -16.65
C LYS A 23 43.66 -55.65 -17.03
N LEU A 24 42.72 -56.36 -17.63
CA LEU A 24 41.39 -55.84 -18.01
C LEU A 24 40.61 -55.34 -16.77
N ARG A 25 40.66 -56.11 -15.67
CA ARG A 25 40.03 -55.66 -14.40
C ARG A 25 40.67 -54.40 -13.82
N ARG A 26 42.01 -54.32 -13.86
CA ARG A 26 42.75 -53.13 -13.41
C ARG A 26 42.42 -51.89 -14.23
N ASP A 27 42.41 -52.03 -15.56
CA ASP A 27 42.06 -50.95 -16.48
C ASP A 27 40.62 -50.50 -16.29
N ALA A 28 39.70 -51.43 -16.08
CA ALA A 28 38.30 -51.13 -15.78
C ALA A 28 38.13 -50.39 -14.45
N LEU A 29 38.79 -50.84 -13.39
CA LEU A 29 38.79 -50.17 -12.07
C LEU A 29 39.41 -48.78 -12.19
N GLN A 30 40.51 -48.62 -12.89
CA GLN A 30 41.19 -47.34 -13.06
C GLN A 30 40.30 -46.33 -13.82
N ARG A 31 39.57 -46.78 -14.85
CA ARG A 31 38.59 -45.97 -15.56
C ARG A 31 37.43 -45.54 -14.64
N SER A 32 36.91 -46.48 -13.85
CA SER A 32 35.83 -46.18 -12.87
C SER A 32 36.28 -45.18 -11.82
N VAL A 33 37.49 -45.33 -11.27
CA VAL A 33 38.06 -44.38 -10.31
C VAL A 33 38.24 -42.99 -10.94
N ASN A 34 38.86 -42.94 -12.13
CA ASN A 34 39.04 -41.66 -12.83
C ASN A 34 37.71 -40.96 -13.15
N PHE A 35 36.73 -41.74 -13.61
CA PHE A 35 35.36 -41.19 -13.86
C PHE A 35 34.73 -40.65 -12.58
N SER A 36 34.84 -41.38 -11.45
CA SER A 36 34.33 -40.93 -10.16
C SER A 36 35.03 -39.64 -9.67
N VAL A 37 36.32 -39.55 -9.82
CA VAL A 37 37.09 -38.34 -9.44
C VAL A 37 36.69 -37.15 -10.31
N ILE A 38 36.58 -37.35 -11.63
CA ILE A 38 36.15 -36.26 -12.54
C ILE A 38 34.69 -35.81 -12.19
N SER A 39 33.81 -36.75 -11.99
CA SER A 39 32.41 -36.45 -11.56
C SER A 39 32.37 -35.65 -10.26
N LEU A 40 33.20 -36.07 -9.28
CA LEU A 40 33.29 -35.35 -7.98
C LEU A 40 33.82 -33.92 -8.19
N LEU A 41 34.84 -33.74 -9.00
CA LEU A 41 35.40 -32.40 -9.28
C LEU A 41 34.38 -31.48 -9.97
N ILE A 42 33.61 -32.02 -10.95
CA ILE A 42 32.53 -31.28 -11.60
C ILE A 42 31.46 -30.90 -10.60
N PHE A 43 31.05 -31.82 -9.73
CA PHE A 43 30.05 -31.56 -8.70
C PHE A 43 30.48 -30.47 -7.71
N VAL A 44 31.72 -30.55 -7.23
CA VAL A 44 32.31 -29.51 -6.34
C VAL A 44 32.38 -28.16 -7.05
N ALA A 45 32.78 -28.13 -8.33
CA ALA A 45 32.84 -26.91 -9.13
C ALA A 45 31.43 -26.28 -9.29
N LEU A 46 30.40 -27.09 -9.57
CA LEU A 46 29.01 -26.63 -9.66
C LEU A 46 28.50 -26.03 -8.33
N ILE A 47 28.77 -26.71 -7.21
CA ILE A 47 28.41 -26.20 -5.87
C ILE A 47 29.14 -24.88 -5.61
N LEU A 48 30.41 -24.78 -5.93
CA LEU A 48 31.20 -23.56 -5.73
C LEU A 48 30.62 -22.40 -6.54
N VAL A 49 30.34 -22.61 -7.84
CA VAL A 49 29.74 -21.60 -8.72
C VAL A 49 28.36 -21.17 -8.18
N PHE A 50 27.53 -22.11 -7.76
CA PHE A 50 26.23 -21.83 -7.17
C PHE A 50 26.37 -21.01 -5.88
N SER A 51 27.24 -21.42 -4.97
CA SER A 51 27.50 -20.73 -3.69
C SER A 51 28.01 -19.29 -3.91
N LEU A 52 28.93 -19.10 -4.84
CA LEU A 52 29.45 -17.77 -5.18
C LEU A 52 28.38 -16.85 -5.76
N ARG A 53 27.51 -17.39 -6.65
CA ARG A 53 26.38 -16.64 -7.19
C ARG A 53 25.39 -16.24 -6.10
N LEU A 54 25.04 -17.17 -5.24
CA LEU A 54 24.13 -16.91 -4.12
C LEU A 54 24.71 -15.85 -3.17
N ALA A 55 25.96 -16.00 -2.77
CA ALA A 55 26.65 -15.03 -1.93
C ALA A 55 26.73 -13.64 -2.56
N SER A 56 26.94 -13.55 -3.88
CA SER A 56 27.00 -12.26 -4.58
C SER A 56 25.64 -11.57 -4.62
N ARG A 57 24.53 -12.31 -4.77
CA ARG A 57 23.17 -11.78 -4.75
C ARG A 57 22.81 -11.25 -3.36
N ILE A 58 23.10 -12.01 -2.31
CA ILE A 58 22.86 -11.58 -0.93
C ILE A 58 23.67 -10.33 -0.58
N ARG A 59 24.95 -10.26 -0.98
CA ARG A 59 25.78 -9.07 -0.74
C ARG A 59 25.28 -7.83 -1.48
N ARG A 60 24.72 -7.97 -2.68
CA ARG A 60 24.11 -6.84 -3.40
C ARG A 60 22.90 -6.32 -2.65
N LEU A 61 22.02 -7.21 -2.21
CA LEU A 61 20.84 -6.85 -1.43
C LEU A 61 21.22 -6.18 -0.10
N GLU A 62 22.20 -6.73 0.62
CA GLU A 62 22.74 -6.15 1.86
C GLU A 62 23.33 -4.75 1.62
N SER A 63 24.14 -4.59 0.57
CA SER A 63 24.74 -3.31 0.21
C SER A 63 23.71 -2.26 -0.14
N GLU A 64 22.68 -2.58 -0.93
CA GLU A 64 21.60 -1.64 -1.24
C GLU A 64 20.78 -1.29 -0.01
N ALA A 65 20.42 -2.28 0.82
CA ALA A 65 19.67 -2.06 2.04
C ALA A 65 20.45 -1.18 3.03
N THR A 66 21.75 -1.41 3.19
CA THR A 66 22.63 -0.61 4.07
C THR A 66 22.81 0.80 3.52
N ASN A 67 22.96 0.95 2.20
CA ASN A 67 23.12 2.26 1.55
C ASN A 67 21.80 3.06 1.48
N ALA A 68 20.66 2.41 1.66
CA ALA A 68 19.36 3.07 1.71
C ALA A 68 19.21 3.98 2.93
N ILE A 69 20.04 3.79 3.97
CA ILE A 69 20.02 4.58 5.21
C ILE A 69 21.37 5.28 5.35
N ASP A 70 21.37 6.57 5.70
CA ASP A 70 22.59 7.31 5.99
C ASP A 70 23.07 7.10 7.44
N ILE A 71 24.25 7.67 7.77
CA ILE A 71 24.84 7.61 9.13
C ILE A 71 23.99 8.29 10.21
N TYR A 72 23.02 9.10 9.82
CA TYR A 72 22.09 9.81 10.72
C TYR A 72 20.73 9.11 10.79
N GLY A 73 20.57 7.91 10.17
CA GLY A 73 19.31 7.19 10.12
C GLY A 73 18.30 7.71 9.10
N ARG A 74 18.71 8.62 8.19
CA ARG A 74 17.82 9.16 7.15
C ARG A 74 17.81 8.25 5.94
N LEU A 75 16.63 8.03 5.38
CA LEU A 75 16.46 7.25 4.17
C LEU A 75 16.89 8.06 2.94
N LYS A 76 17.88 7.52 2.19
CA LYS A 76 18.34 8.07 0.91
C LYS A 76 17.49 7.57 -0.26
N THR A 77 16.93 6.37 -0.12
CA THR A 77 16.17 5.70 -1.17
C THR A 77 14.95 5.03 -0.56
N ASN A 78 13.81 5.14 -1.21
CA ASN A 78 12.55 4.56 -0.74
C ASN A 78 12.27 3.15 -1.29
N GLN A 79 13.10 2.65 -2.21
CA GLN A 79 12.93 1.35 -2.85
C GLN A 79 14.28 0.72 -3.15
N LEU A 80 14.35 -0.60 -3.05
CA LEU A 80 15.46 -1.40 -3.57
C LEU A 80 15.23 -1.71 -5.04
N THR A 81 16.30 -1.76 -5.81
CA THR A 81 16.29 -2.18 -7.22
C THR A 81 16.87 -3.57 -7.42
N ALA A 82 17.82 -3.97 -6.55
CA ALA A 82 18.43 -5.29 -6.61
C ALA A 82 17.42 -6.39 -6.26
N GLU A 83 17.41 -7.43 -7.09
CA GLU A 83 16.69 -8.69 -6.90
C GLU A 83 15.14 -8.59 -6.78
N THR A 84 14.53 -7.41 -6.84
CA THR A 84 13.07 -7.24 -6.73
C THR A 84 12.28 -7.91 -7.85
N ASN A 85 12.90 -8.11 -9.02
CA ASN A 85 12.30 -8.80 -10.17
C ASN A 85 12.54 -10.32 -10.18
N SER A 86 13.27 -10.85 -9.20
CA SER A 86 13.50 -12.29 -9.07
C SER A 86 12.25 -13.01 -8.57
N GLY A 87 11.96 -14.19 -9.15
CA GLY A 87 10.81 -15.04 -8.74
C GLY A 87 11.16 -16.09 -7.70
N ASP A 88 12.25 -15.92 -6.95
CA ASP A 88 12.72 -16.83 -5.90
C ASP A 88 12.60 -16.19 -4.50
N GLU A 89 12.98 -16.94 -3.46
CA GLU A 89 12.90 -16.52 -2.04
C GLU A 89 13.73 -15.25 -1.77
N ILE A 90 14.82 -15.03 -2.50
CA ILE A 90 15.62 -13.81 -2.39
C ILE A 90 14.86 -12.63 -2.97
N GLY A 91 14.14 -12.82 -4.07
CA GLY A 91 13.26 -11.82 -4.64
C GLY A 91 12.10 -11.45 -3.70
N ASP A 92 11.51 -12.45 -3.02
CA ASP A 92 10.48 -12.21 -2.00
C ASP A 92 11.02 -11.38 -0.83
N LEU A 93 12.21 -11.72 -0.36
CA LEU A 93 12.90 -10.96 0.68
C LEU A 93 13.21 -9.52 0.24
N ALA A 94 13.70 -9.34 -0.98
CA ALA A 94 13.99 -8.02 -1.56
C ALA A 94 12.72 -7.16 -1.65
N ARG A 95 11.60 -7.72 -2.10
CA ARG A 95 10.28 -7.03 -2.13
C ARG A 95 9.80 -6.67 -0.73
N SER A 96 9.96 -7.56 0.25
CA SER A 96 9.59 -7.31 1.64
C SER A 96 10.40 -6.17 2.26
N ILE A 97 11.72 -6.16 2.06
CA ILE A 97 12.60 -5.09 2.53
C ILE A 97 12.26 -3.77 1.83
N SER A 98 12.04 -3.80 0.50
CA SER A 98 11.64 -2.61 -0.26
C SER A 98 10.32 -2.02 0.25
N GLY A 99 9.33 -2.86 0.56
CA GLY A 99 8.07 -2.43 1.16
C GLY A 99 8.26 -1.81 2.56
N MET A 100 9.15 -2.38 3.37
CA MET A 100 9.50 -1.82 4.69
C MET A 100 10.18 -0.45 4.56
N LEU A 101 11.14 -0.31 3.63
CA LEU A 101 11.81 0.98 3.37
C LEU A 101 10.83 2.04 2.87
N ALA A 102 9.90 1.69 2.00
CA ALA A 102 8.86 2.60 1.54
C ALA A 102 7.98 3.12 2.69
N ARG A 103 7.57 2.23 3.61
CA ARG A 103 6.80 2.62 4.81
C ARG A 103 7.61 3.51 5.75
N LEU A 104 8.87 3.17 6.01
CA LEU A 104 9.77 4.00 6.82
C LEU A 104 10.00 5.37 6.19
N HIS A 105 10.12 5.45 4.86
CA HIS A 105 10.26 6.71 4.14
C HIS A 105 9.04 7.59 4.32
N SER A 106 7.84 7.03 4.15
CA SER A 106 6.57 7.75 4.35
C SER A 106 6.46 8.28 5.79
N HIS A 107 6.79 7.44 6.78
CA HIS A 107 6.77 7.83 8.19
C HIS A 107 7.82 8.92 8.52
N ASN A 108 9.04 8.80 7.99
CA ASN A 108 10.08 9.82 8.17
C ASN A 108 9.71 11.16 7.52
N GLN A 109 9.17 11.15 6.31
CA GLN A 109 8.68 12.37 5.65
C GLN A 109 7.60 13.04 6.49
N PHE A 110 6.66 12.27 7.06
CA PHE A 110 5.67 12.79 7.99
C PHE A 110 6.33 13.52 9.16
N LEU A 111 7.33 12.90 9.81
CA LEU A 111 8.03 13.48 10.95
C LEU A 111 8.92 14.69 10.59
N GLU A 112 9.54 14.71 9.42
CA GLU A 112 10.43 15.81 8.98
C GLU A 112 9.64 17.05 8.54
N HIS A 113 8.52 16.88 7.85
CA HIS A 113 7.70 18.00 7.37
C HIS A 113 6.77 18.54 8.45
N MET A 114 6.36 17.71 9.41
CA MET A 114 5.47 18.06 10.50
C MET A 114 5.90 19.32 11.27
N PRO A 115 7.15 19.46 11.76
CA PRO A 115 7.50 20.61 12.61
C PRO A 115 7.43 21.96 11.90
N ARG A 116 7.77 22.02 10.60
CA ARG A 116 7.74 23.27 9.84
C ARG A 116 6.30 23.72 9.57
N THR A 117 5.47 22.79 9.07
CA THR A 117 4.07 23.08 8.74
C THR A 117 3.26 23.34 10.00
N LEU A 118 3.44 22.54 11.07
CA LEU A 118 2.82 22.77 12.37
C LEU A 118 3.15 24.15 12.94
N ARG A 119 4.41 24.56 12.87
CA ARG A 119 4.84 25.88 13.35
C ARG A 119 4.07 27.00 12.63
N HIS A 120 3.94 26.92 11.31
CA HIS A 120 3.22 27.93 10.53
C HIS A 120 1.72 27.90 10.82
N GLU A 121 1.14 26.72 10.81
CA GLU A 121 -0.32 26.53 10.98
C GLU A 121 -0.80 26.81 12.42
N ILE A 122 0.03 26.56 13.44
CA ILE A 122 -0.28 26.91 14.83
C ILE A 122 0.00 28.39 15.10
N ASN A 123 1.11 28.93 14.59
CA ASN A 123 1.44 30.33 14.83
C ASN A 123 0.41 31.30 14.22
N ASN A 124 -0.17 30.99 13.08
CA ASN A 124 -1.18 31.83 12.46
C ASN A 124 -2.41 32.08 13.34
N PRO A 125 -3.15 31.06 13.80
CA PRO A 125 -4.28 31.26 14.70
C PRO A 125 -3.84 31.76 16.08
N LEU A 126 -2.65 31.42 16.55
CA LEU A 126 -2.11 31.92 17.81
C LEU A 126 -1.84 33.42 17.75
N ASN A 127 -1.24 33.91 16.65
CA ASN A 127 -1.05 35.34 16.43
C ASN A 127 -2.37 36.10 16.29
N ALA A 128 -3.36 35.52 15.55
CA ALA A 128 -4.70 36.08 15.41
C ALA A 128 -5.41 36.17 16.78
N LEU A 129 -5.29 35.10 17.59
CA LEU A 129 -5.82 35.06 18.96
C LEU A 129 -5.15 36.14 19.84
N SER A 130 -3.81 36.19 19.85
CA SER A 130 -3.05 37.18 20.65
C SER A 130 -3.40 38.61 20.28
N THR A 131 -3.42 38.94 18.98
CA THR A 131 -3.80 40.26 18.48
C THR A 131 -5.25 40.60 18.84
N SER A 132 -6.17 39.64 18.71
CA SER A 132 -7.58 39.85 19.08
C SER A 132 -7.75 40.13 20.58
N LEU A 133 -7.01 39.43 21.44
CA LEU A 133 -7.04 39.64 22.89
C LEU A 133 -6.43 41.01 23.24
N GLN A 134 -5.29 41.42 22.63
CA GLN A 134 -4.69 42.74 22.85
C GLN A 134 -5.65 43.86 22.44
N ASN A 135 -6.30 43.74 21.29
CA ASN A 135 -7.28 44.73 20.84
C ASN A 135 -8.49 44.81 21.77
N LEU A 136 -8.91 43.66 22.35
CA LEU A 136 -10.02 43.57 23.27
C LEU A 136 -9.77 44.31 24.57
N GLU A 137 -8.49 44.46 25.00
CA GLU A 137 -8.11 45.18 26.21
C GLU A 137 -8.27 46.71 26.07
N VAL A 138 -8.08 47.23 24.86
CA VAL A 138 -8.09 48.71 24.62
C VAL A 138 -9.31 49.21 23.87
N GLU A 139 -10.20 48.33 23.41
CA GLU A 139 -11.35 48.66 22.58
C GLU A 139 -12.55 49.01 23.49
N GLU A 140 -13.15 50.19 23.29
CA GLU A 140 -14.31 50.69 24.07
C GLU A 140 -15.66 50.35 23.38
N SER A 141 -15.63 50.14 22.05
CA SER A 141 -16.86 49.82 21.29
C SER A 141 -17.29 48.37 21.49
N GLU A 142 -18.50 48.18 22.04
CA GLU A 142 -19.05 46.82 22.29
C GLU A 142 -19.15 46.00 21.01
N VAL A 143 -19.50 46.61 19.88
CA VAL A 143 -19.56 45.92 18.56
C VAL A 143 -18.17 45.46 18.12
N ALA A 144 -17.14 46.27 18.31
CA ALA A 144 -15.77 45.91 17.96
C ALA A 144 -15.23 44.86 18.95
N ARG A 145 -15.53 44.96 20.24
CA ARG A 145 -15.18 43.94 21.26
C ARG A 145 -15.74 42.58 20.89
N GLN A 146 -17.03 42.51 20.50
CA GLN A 146 -17.68 41.24 20.09
C GLN A 146 -16.95 40.64 18.86
N LYS A 147 -16.56 41.47 17.88
CA LYS A 147 -15.80 41.03 16.71
C LYS A 147 -14.44 40.43 17.08
N TYR A 148 -13.70 41.05 18.01
CA TYR A 148 -12.42 40.53 18.50
C TYR A 148 -12.61 39.25 19.32
N LEU A 149 -13.64 39.15 20.14
CA LEU A 149 -13.98 37.94 20.88
C LEU A 149 -14.28 36.77 19.93
N ASP A 150 -15.04 37.02 18.87
CA ASP A 150 -15.36 35.98 17.89
C ASP A 150 -14.13 35.58 17.08
N ALA A 151 -13.22 36.50 16.77
CA ALA A 151 -11.95 36.20 16.14
C ALA A 151 -11.05 35.34 17.06
N ALA A 152 -11.01 35.65 18.36
CA ALA A 152 -10.28 34.85 19.33
C ALA A 152 -10.84 33.43 19.47
N LYS A 153 -12.19 33.28 19.54
CA LYS A 153 -12.86 31.97 19.54
C LYS A 153 -12.54 31.15 18.31
N ARG A 154 -12.56 31.78 17.12
CA ARG A 154 -12.16 31.10 15.87
C ARG A 154 -10.72 30.59 15.95
N GLY A 155 -9.78 31.40 16.49
CA GLY A 155 -8.39 31.01 16.70
C GLY A 155 -8.24 29.76 17.58
N VAL A 156 -8.95 29.71 18.72
CA VAL A 156 -8.95 28.56 19.63
C VAL A 156 -9.51 27.30 18.95
N THR A 157 -10.67 27.44 18.29
CA THR A 157 -11.30 26.31 17.54
C THR A 157 -10.34 25.79 16.48
N ARG A 158 -9.63 26.69 15.79
CA ARG A 158 -8.64 26.35 14.78
C ARG A 158 -7.49 25.51 15.35
N ILE A 159 -6.92 25.93 16.47
CA ILE A 159 -5.85 25.17 17.14
C ILE A 159 -6.36 23.78 17.57
N GLY A 160 -7.57 23.70 18.13
CA GLY A 160 -8.19 22.44 18.52
C GLY A 160 -8.32 21.45 17.34
N MET A 161 -8.79 21.93 16.18
CA MET A 161 -8.88 21.10 14.95
C MET A 161 -7.50 20.63 14.45
N ILE A 162 -6.46 21.48 14.56
CA ILE A 162 -5.09 21.12 14.21
C ILE A 162 -4.61 19.95 15.07
N VAL A 163 -4.76 20.07 16.39
CA VAL A 163 -4.35 19.04 17.35
C VAL A 163 -5.12 17.74 17.13
N GLN A 164 -6.43 17.82 16.89
CA GLN A 164 -7.25 16.62 16.64
C GLN A 164 -6.83 15.91 15.34
N ASN A 165 -6.68 16.63 14.24
CA ASN A 165 -6.23 16.05 12.98
C ASN A 165 -4.85 15.39 13.10
N LEU A 166 -3.97 15.97 13.90
CA LEU A 166 -2.64 15.42 14.17
C LEU A 166 -2.73 14.12 14.98
N ALA A 167 -3.54 14.11 16.03
CA ALA A 167 -3.78 12.93 16.86
C ALA A 167 -4.40 11.79 16.03
N ASP A 168 -5.41 12.12 15.21
CA ASP A 168 -6.06 11.16 14.32
C ASP A 168 -5.06 10.53 13.34
N ALA A 169 -4.18 11.34 12.75
CA ALA A 169 -3.18 10.84 11.81
C ALA A 169 -2.08 10.00 12.49
N ALA A 170 -1.61 10.41 13.67
CA ALA A 170 -0.57 9.69 14.42
C ALA A 170 -1.07 8.34 14.97
N SER A 171 -2.35 8.27 15.36
CA SER A 171 -2.95 7.03 15.88
C SER A 171 -3.53 6.13 14.80
N LEU A 172 -3.70 6.64 13.57
CA LEU A 172 -4.39 5.93 12.49
C LEU A 172 -3.67 4.63 12.09
N GLU A 173 -2.36 4.66 11.94
CA GLU A 173 -1.58 3.48 11.53
C GLU A 173 -1.68 2.35 12.57
N ASP A 174 -1.57 2.69 13.85
CA ASP A 174 -1.68 1.71 14.96
C ASP A 174 -3.11 1.18 15.08
N ALA A 175 -4.10 2.07 14.98
CA ALA A 175 -5.52 1.69 15.03
C ALA A 175 -5.89 0.76 13.88
N LEU A 176 -5.47 1.08 12.65
CA LEU A 176 -5.69 0.24 11.47
C LEU A 176 -4.99 -1.12 11.56
N ALA A 177 -3.85 -1.23 12.27
CA ALA A 177 -3.14 -2.49 12.45
C ALA A 177 -3.92 -3.50 13.29
N ALA A 178 -4.71 -3.02 14.27
CA ALA A 178 -5.49 -3.83 15.20
C ALA A 178 -6.95 -4.06 14.74
N GLU A 179 -7.39 -3.40 13.67
CA GLU A 179 -8.79 -3.41 13.24
C GLU A 179 -9.12 -4.63 12.37
N GLU A 180 -10.25 -5.28 12.68
CA GLU A 180 -10.76 -6.40 11.89
C GLU A 180 -11.41 -5.88 10.60
N THR A 181 -11.19 -6.60 9.52
CA THR A 181 -11.81 -6.33 8.22
C THR A 181 -12.91 -7.35 7.96
N GLU A 182 -14.04 -6.91 7.45
CA GLU A 182 -15.18 -7.74 7.08
C GLU A 182 -15.53 -7.61 5.58
N VAL A 183 -16.32 -8.55 5.09
CA VAL A 183 -16.78 -8.52 3.69
C VAL A 183 -18.02 -7.66 3.64
N ILE A 184 -17.91 -6.49 3.04
CA ILE A 184 -19.01 -5.54 2.91
C ILE A 184 -19.46 -5.35 1.46
N ASP A 185 -20.70 -4.99 1.26
CA ASP A 185 -21.23 -4.51 -0.01
C ASP A 185 -20.97 -3.01 -0.14
N LEU A 186 -19.94 -2.66 -0.90
CA LEU A 186 -19.53 -1.25 -1.06
C LEU A 186 -20.59 -0.40 -1.76
N TYR A 187 -21.36 -0.98 -2.69
CA TYR A 187 -22.44 -0.24 -3.36
C TYR A 187 -23.49 0.25 -2.36
N ASN A 188 -23.97 -0.64 -1.50
CA ASN A 188 -24.96 -0.31 -0.48
C ASN A 188 -24.43 0.71 0.53
N LEU A 189 -23.18 0.56 0.97
CA LEU A 189 -22.54 1.52 1.87
C LEU A 189 -22.49 2.91 1.25
N VAL A 190 -22.01 3.04 0.01
CA VAL A 190 -21.90 4.33 -0.69
C VAL A 190 -23.26 4.95 -0.96
N GLN A 191 -24.29 4.16 -1.31
CA GLN A 191 -25.65 4.67 -1.49
C GLN A 191 -26.23 5.26 -0.21
N ASN A 192 -26.08 4.55 0.92
CA ASN A 192 -26.52 5.02 2.23
C ASN A 192 -25.75 6.29 2.63
N TYR A 193 -24.44 6.33 2.38
CA TYR A 193 -23.63 7.50 2.67
C TYR A 193 -24.07 8.73 1.87
N ILE A 194 -24.31 8.58 0.55
CA ILE A 194 -24.80 9.68 -0.30
C ILE A 194 -26.19 10.16 0.16
N ALA A 195 -27.10 9.24 0.54
CA ALA A 195 -28.41 9.61 1.06
C ALA A 195 -28.29 10.44 2.35
N ASN A 196 -27.37 10.08 3.23
CA ASN A 196 -27.05 10.86 4.43
C ASN A 196 -26.47 12.25 4.08
N CYS A 197 -25.53 12.32 3.13
CA CYS A 197 -24.98 13.61 2.65
C CYS A 197 -26.06 14.55 2.12
N ARG A 198 -27.02 14.07 1.35
CA ARG A 198 -28.16 14.87 0.84
C ARG A 198 -29.02 15.43 1.96
N THR A 199 -29.15 14.71 3.07
CA THR A 199 -29.93 15.15 4.24
C THR A 199 -29.16 16.14 5.10
N THR A 200 -27.88 15.89 5.34
CA THR A 200 -27.05 16.68 6.26
C THR A 200 -26.45 17.93 5.61
N ARG A 201 -26.37 17.95 4.27
CA ARG A 201 -25.78 19.05 3.47
C ARG A 201 -26.71 19.46 2.32
N PRO A 202 -27.91 20.01 2.63
CA PRO A 202 -28.94 20.32 1.63
C PRO A 202 -28.55 21.46 0.68
N ASP A 203 -27.49 22.20 1.01
CA ASP A 203 -26.88 23.26 0.19
C ASP A 203 -25.98 22.74 -0.94
N ARG A 204 -25.76 21.42 -1.00
CA ARG A 204 -24.91 20.76 -2.00
C ARG A 204 -25.67 19.70 -2.76
N ASP A 205 -25.38 19.57 -4.04
CA ASP A 205 -25.94 18.54 -4.91
C ASP A 205 -25.00 17.36 -5.03
N PHE A 206 -25.52 16.14 -4.79
CA PHE A 206 -24.77 14.88 -4.86
C PHE A 206 -25.38 13.94 -5.89
N ASN A 207 -24.57 13.48 -6.82
CA ASN A 207 -24.95 12.52 -7.84
C ASN A 207 -24.17 11.20 -7.68
N TYR A 208 -24.84 10.08 -7.98
CA TYR A 208 -24.19 8.78 -8.04
C TYR A 208 -23.99 8.34 -9.49
N GLN A 209 -22.81 7.81 -9.82
CA GLN A 209 -22.49 7.31 -11.15
C GLN A 209 -21.73 5.97 -11.06
N GLY A 210 -22.07 5.01 -11.91
CA GLY A 210 -21.33 3.76 -12.03
C GLY A 210 -22.18 2.52 -11.90
N ILE A 211 -21.66 1.46 -11.29
CA ILE A 211 -22.33 0.16 -11.16
C ILE A 211 -23.56 0.27 -10.24
N ASN A 212 -24.65 -0.42 -10.63
CA ASN A 212 -25.93 -0.41 -9.91
C ASN A 212 -26.24 -1.74 -9.22
N LYS A 213 -25.21 -2.47 -8.82
CA LYS A 213 -25.37 -3.78 -8.16
C LYS A 213 -24.33 -3.91 -7.05
N GLY A 214 -24.65 -4.75 -6.06
CA GLY A 214 -23.73 -5.10 -4.98
C GLY A 214 -22.39 -5.59 -5.49
N ILE A 215 -21.32 -5.07 -4.88
CA ILE A 215 -19.96 -5.49 -5.11
C ILE A 215 -19.25 -5.58 -3.76
N SER A 216 -18.67 -6.76 -3.50
CA SER A 216 -18.06 -7.04 -2.20
C SER A 216 -16.56 -6.76 -2.21
N THR A 217 -16.11 -6.19 -1.10
CA THR A 217 -14.70 -5.98 -0.79
C THR A 217 -14.47 -6.31 0.68
N LYS A 218 -13.23 -6.67 1.04
CA LYS A 218 -12.88 -6.98 2.43
C LYS A 218 -12.18 -5.78 3.06
N VAL A 219 -12.94 -5.01 3.85
CA VAL A 219 -12.50 -3.73 4.43
C VAL A 219 -13.20 -3.51 5.79
N SER A 220 -12.79 -2.48 6.53
CA SER A 220 -13.57 -1.96 7.66
C SER A 220 -14.59 -0.93 7.14
N ASP A 221 -15.86 -1.12 7.45
CA ASP A 221 -16.96 -0.20 7.07
C ASP A 221 -16.74 1.20 7.63
N TYR A 222 -16.40 1.30 8.92
CA TYR A 222 -16.06 2.55 9.59
C TYR A 222 -14.93 3.31 8.87
N ARG A 223 -13.89 2.60 8.41
CA ARG A 223 -12.77 3.24 7.71
C ARG A 223 -13.13 3.69 6.30
N VAL A 224 -14.00 2.95 5.64
CA VAL A 224 -14.53 3.39 4.34
C VAL A 224 -15.41 4.63 4.50
N GLU A 225 -16.24 4.72 5.54
CA GLU A 225 -16.99 5.93 5.85
C GLU A 225 -16.07 7.12 6.17
N GLN A 226 -15.03 6.91 6.99
CA GLN A 226 -14.01 7.92 7.28
C GLN A 226 -13.28 8.41 6.00
N LEU A 227 -12.97 7.49 5.09
CA LEU A 227 -12.38 7.79 3.79
C LEU A 227 -13.33 8.64 2.94
N LEU A 228 -14.62 8.26 2.88
CA LEU A 228 -15.64 9.02 2.17
C LEU A 228 -15.82 10.42 2.77
N ASP A 229 -15.84 10.57 4.08
CA ASP A 229 -15.89 11.88 4.76
C ASP A 229 -14.76 12.79 4.27
N LYS A 230 -13.52 12.28 4.26
CA LYS A 230 -12.36 13.07 3.80
C LYS A 230 -12.44 13.42 2.31
N LEU A 231 -12.92 12.51 1.47
CA LEU A 231 -13.10 12.77 0.04
C LEU A 231 -14.21 13.79 -0.22
N ILE A 232 -15.34 13.67 0.47
CA ILE A 232 -16.48 14.58 0.31
C ILE A 232 -16.17 15.97 0.85
N ASP A 233 -15.53 16.06 2.03
CA ASP A 233 -15.10 17.35 2.58
C ASP A 233 -14.14 18.04 1.61
N ASN A 234 -13.16 17.30 1.07
CA ASN A 234 -12.27 17.84 0.05
C ASN A 234 -13.01 18.29 -1.22
N ALA A 235 -13.96 17.49 -1.72
CA ALA A 235 -14.75 17.85 -2.88
C ALA A 235 -15.61 19.11 -2.63
N ILE A 236 -16.22 19.26 -1.46
CA ILE A 236 -17.00 20.45 -1.08
C ILE A 236 -16.14 21.70 -1.05
N ASP A 237 -14.95 21.59 -0.48
CA ASP A 237 -14.06 22.72 -0.26
C ASP A 237 -13.40 23.24 -1.56
N PHE A 238 -13.23 22.34 -2.54
CA PHE A 238 -12.67 22.68 -3.85
C PHE A 238 -13.71 22.75 -4.97
N SER A 239 -15.00 22.69 -4.64
CA SER A 239 -16.07 22.83 -5.61
C SER A 239 -16.43 24.28 -5.88
N ASP A 240 -16.75 24.58 -7.13
CA ASP A 240 -17.42 25.82 -7.50
C ASP A 240 -18.81 25.88 -6.85
N SER A 241 -19.27 27.11 -6.56
CA SER A 241 -20.58 27.32 -5.94
C SER A 241 -21.69 26.76 -6.82
N GLY A 242 -22.55 25.89 -6.28
CA GLY A 242 -23.65 25.27 -7.00
C GLY A 242 -23.29 24.13 -7.95
N SER A 243 -22.02 23.70 -7.98
CA SER A 243 -21.62 22.52 -8.76
C SER A 243 -22.02 21.22 -8.05
N THR A 244 -22.33 20.19 -8.84
CA THR A 244 -22.67 18.85 -8.37
C THR A 244 -21.41 18.04 -8.03
N ILE A 245 -21.39 17.40 -6.87
CA ILE A 245 -20.35 16.43 -6.50
C ILE A 245 -20.79 15.05 -6.95
N THR A 246 -19.98 14.39 -7.76
CA THR A 246 -20.27 13.05 -8.25
C THR A 246 -19.47 12.01 -7.46
N VAL A 247 -20.18 11.07 -6.85
CA VAL A 247 -19.59 9.90 -6.18
C VAL A 247 -19.94 8.66 -6.99
N GLY A 248 -19.00 7.75 -7.17
CA GLY A 248 -19.33 6.57 -7.96
C GLY A 248 -18.38 5.40 -7.73
N ILE A 249 -18.81 4.24 -8.25
CA ILE A 249 -18.04 2.99 -8.21
C ILE A 249 -17.98 2.42 -9.61
N ASN A 250 -16.76 2.14 -10.07
CA ASN A 250 -16.48 1.33 -11.23
C ASN A 250 -15.79 0.04 -10.82
N ALA A 251 -15.89 -1.01 -11.61
CA ALA A 251 -15.19 -2.27 -11.35
C ALA A 251 -14.59 -2.80 -12.65
N ASP A 252 -13.41 -3.36 -12.52
CA ASP A 252 -12.76 -4.17 -13.54
C ASP A 252 -12.72 -5.66 -13.10
N ALA A 253 -11.86 -6.47 -13.73
CA ALA A 253 -11.77 -7.89 -13.43
C ALA A 253 -11.23 -8.20 -12.02
N GLN A 254 -10.44 -7.32 -11.40
CA GLN A 254 -9.74 -7.59 -10.14
C GLN A 254 -10.00 -6.54 -9.06
N ASN A 255 -10.28 -5.29 -9.47
CA ASN A 255 -10.39 -4.17 -8.57
C ASN A 255 -11.73 -3.44 -8.77
N LEU A 256 -12.19 -2.87 -7.70
CA LEU A 256 -13.21 -1.82 -7.73
C LEU A 256 -12.54 -0.46 -7.55
N THR A 257 -13.10 0.56 -8.16
CA THR A 257 -12.63 1.94 -8.06
C THR A 257 -13.78 2.82 -7.55
N LEU A 258 -13.67 3.21 -6.28
CA LEU A 258 -14.49 4.28 -5.70
C LEU A 258 -13.92 5.62 -6.15
N PHE A 259 -14.74 6.53 -6.62
CA PHE A 259 -14.29 7.85 -7.04
C PHE A 259 -15.21 8.96 -6.55
N VAL A 260 -14.61 10.10 -6.25
CA VAL A 260 -15.31 11.35 -5.95
C VAL A 260 -14.79 12.40 -6.91
N THR A 261 -15.71 13.08 -7.60
CA THR A 261 -15.40 14.07 -8.62
C THR A 261 -16.09 15.39 -8.30
N ASN A 262 -15.36 16.47 -8.36
CA ASN A 262 -15.88 17.82 -8.20
C ASN A 262 -15.44 18.72 -9.37
N HIS A 263 -16.24 19.75 -9.67
CA HIS A 263 -15.88 20.84 -10.56
C HIS A 263 -15.33 22.01 -9.77
N GLY A 264 -14.22 22.58 -10.23
CA GLY A 264 -13.48 23.64 -9.57
C GLY A 264 -12.01 23.70 -10.03
N PRO A 265 -11.11 24.30 -9.26
CA PRO A 265 -9.70 24.39 -9.60
C PRO A 265 -9.07 23.01 -9.85
N THR A 266 -8.20 22.92 -10.84
CA THR A 266 -7.41 21.73 -11.13
C THR A 266 -6.16 21.64 -10.25
N ILE A 267 -5.60 20.45 -10.17
CA ILE A 267 -4.30 20.21 -9.51
C ILE A 267 -3.19 20.49 -10.53
N ASP A 268 -2.14 21.22 -10.10
CA ASP A 268 -0.93 21.37 -10.91
C ASP A 268 -0.36 19.99 -11.27
N GLU A 269 0.04 19.79 -12.53
CA GLU A 269 0.55 18.49 -13.00
C GLU A 269 1.75 17.99 -12.19
N ASN A 270 2.61 18.91 -11.72
CA ASN A 270 3.76 18.58 -10.88
C ASN A 270 3.35 18.13 -9.47
N MET A 271 2.15 18.46 -9.02
CA MET A 271 1.64 18.16 -7.68
C MET A 271 0.69 16.96 -7.64
N VAL A 272 0.19 16.48 -8.77
CA VAL A 272 -0.76 15.34 -8.82
C VAL A 272 -0.24 14.11 -8.08
N GLY A 273 1.06 13.84 -8.15
CA GLY A 273 1.68 12.72 -7.45
C GLY A 273 1.81 12.89 -5.94
N SER A 274 1.91 14.14 -5.47
CA SER A 274 2.20 14.48 -4.06
C SER A 274 0.97 14.92 -3.25
N VAL A 275 -0.21 15.08 -3.87
CA VAL A 275 -1.43 15.52 -3.14
C VAL A 275 -1.87 14.58 -2.03
N PHE A 276 -1.41 13.33 -2.06
CA PHE A 276 -1.65 12.33 -1.03
C PHE A 276 -0.55 12.28 0.04
N ASP A 277 0.50 13.07 -0.09
CA ASP A 277 1.53 13.15 0.93
C ASP A 277 1.05 13.97 2.13
N SER A 278 1.62 13.68 3.29
CA SER A 278 1.23 14.37 4.52
C SER A 278 1.51 15.88 4.42
N MET A 279 0.57 16.69 4.88
CA MET A 279 0.70 18.16 4.98
C MET A 279 0.86 18.89 3.65
N VAL A 280 0.51 18.28 2.54
CA VAL A 280 0.45 18.96 1.24
C VAL A 280 -0.90 19.67 1.12
N SER A 281 -0.88 21.01 1.04
CA SER A 281 -2.06 21.85 0.79
C SER A 281 -1.80 22.76 -0.39
N ILE A 282 -2.73 22.79 -1.34
CA ILE A 282 -2.61 23.55 -2.60
C ILE A 282 -3.13 25.00 -2.44
N ARG A 283 -3.72 25.35 -1.30
CA ARG A 283 -4.35 26.68 -1.11
C ARG A 283 -3.44 27.68 -0.43
N GLU A 284 -3.29 28.85 -1.06
CA GLU A 284 -2.94 30.10 -0.39
C GLU A 284 -4.09 30.49 0.55
N SER A 285 -3.73 30.99 1.74
CA SER A 285 -4.62 31.32 2.85
C SER A 285 -5.77 32.25 2.44
N ASN A 286 -6.97 31.76 2.30
CA ASN A 286 -8.15 32.56 2.16
C ASN A 286 -8.86 32.68 3.53
N PRO A 287 -9.13 33.88 4.06
CA PRO A 287 -9.58 34.10 5.46
C PRO A 287 -10.91 33.44 5.80
N ASP A 288 -11.78 33.15 4.84
CA ASP A 288 -13.14 32.62 5.03
C ASP A 288 -13.23 31.10 4.88
N ASN A 289 -12.13 30.38 4.71
CA ASN A 289 -12.17 28.99 4.33
C ASN A 289 -11.73 28.02 5.43
N ARG A 290 -12.42 26.87 5.48
CA ARG A 290 -12.11 25.75 6.37
C ARG A 290 -10.64 25.37 6.21
N LEU A 291 -10.00 25.13 7.33
CA LEU A 291 -8.58 24.76 7.38
C LEU A 291 -8.37 23.36 6.83
N HIS A 292 -7.63 23.30 5.74
CA HIS A 292 -7.13 22.06 5.21
C HIS A 292 -5.68 21.88 5.62
N PHE A 293 -5.47 20.99 6.57
CA PHE A 293 -4.15 20.66 7.12
C PHE A 293 -3.30 19.83 6.15
N GLY A 294 -3.81 19.56 4.91
CA GLY A 294 -3.15 18.64 3.98
C GLY A 294 -3.10 17.18 4.47
N MET A 295 -3.92 16.84 5.47
CA MET A 295 -3.97 15.49 6.05
C MET A 295 -5.13 14.65 5.52
N GLY A 296 -6.16 15.26 4.94
CA GLY A 296 -7.34 14.53 4.49
C GLY A 296 -7.03 13.46 3.45
N LEU A 297 -6.33 13.83 2.37
CA LEU A 297 -5.95 12.88 1.32
C LEU A 297 -4.84 11.90 1.78
N TYR A 298 -3.99 12.28 2.72
CA TYR A 298 -3.05 11.37 3.36
C TYR A 298 -3.79 10.25 4.11
N VAL A 299 -4.80 10.59 4.92
CA VAL A 299 -5.67 9.61 5.61
C VAL A 299 -6.34 8.67 4.59
N VAL A 300 -6.87 9.21 3.49
CA VAL A 300 -7.46 8.42 2.39
C VAL A 300 -6.44 7.41 1.85
N ARG A 301 -5.20 7.83 1.61
CA ARG A 301 -4.13 6.93 1.13
C ARG A 301 -3.83 5.82 2.12
N ILE A 302 -3.61 6.15 3.40
CA ILE A 302 -3.28 5.15 4.43
C ILE A 302 -4.41 4.11 4.58
N ILE A 303 -5.66 4.56 4.59
CA ILE A 303 -6.81 3.64 4.65
C ILE A 303 -6.84 2.74 3.41
N ALA A 304 -6.68 3.28 2.20
CA ALA A 304 -6.69 2.50 0.97
C ALA A 304 -5.57 1.46 0.94
N GLU A 305 -4.33 1.86 1.23
CA GLU A 305 -3.15 0.99 1.25
C GLU A 305 -3.29 -0.14 2.29
N ARG A 306 -3.85 0.16 3.46
CA ARG A 306 -4.10 -0.85 4.50
C ARG A 306 -5.08 -1.94 4.06
N HIS A 307 -6.05 -1.58 3.20
CA HIS A 307 -7.00 -2.52 2.61
C HIS A 307 -6.51 -3.12 1.28
N GLY A 308 -5.21 -3.06 1.00
CA GLY A 308 -4.59 -3.63 -0.21
C GLY A 308 -4.89 -2.85 -1.49
N GLY A 309 -5.34 -1.61 -1.35
CA GLY A 309 -5.70 -0.72 -2.44
C GLY A 309 -4.63 0.34 -2.76
N SER A 310 -5.03 1.32 -3.56
CA SER A 310 -4.20 2.48 -3.91
C SER A 310 -5.07 3.68 -4.23
N VAL A 311 -4.46 4.87 -4.30
CA VAL A 311 -5.15 6.12 -4.59
C VAL A 311 -4.55 6.82 -5.80
N ARG A 312 -5.39 7.58 -6.52
CA ARG A 312 -4.97 8.41 -7.65
C ARG A 312 -5.83 9.65 -7.77
N ALA A 313 -5.21 10.79 -8.04
CA ALA A 313 -5.88 12.02 -8.45
C ALA A 313 -5.76 12.21 -9.97
N THR A 314 -6.77 12.75 -10.61
CA THR A 314 -6.76 13.11 -12.04
C THR A 314 -7.56 14.38 -12.26
N ASN A 315 -7.02 15.30 -13.03
CA ASN A 315 -7.80 16.43 -13.54
C ASN A 315 -8.83 15.94 -14.55
N LEU A 316 -9.99 16.60 -14.62
CA LEU A 316 -11.01 16.30 -15.62
C LEU A 316 -10.55 16.74 -17.00
N PHE A 317 -11.03 16.06 -18.04
CA PHE A 317 -10.65 16.35 -19.44
C PHE A 317 -11.05 17.75 -19.92
N ASP A 318 -12.09 18.33 -19.32
CA ASP A 318 -12.52 19.71 -19.60
C ASP A 318 -11.65 20.77 -18.89
N GLY A 319 -10.67 20.34 -18.07
CA GLY A 319 -9.81 21.22 -17.29
C GLY A 319 -10.55 22.00 -16.20
N LYS A 320 -11.73 21.55 -15.77
CA LYS A 320 -12.57 22.24 -14.79
C LYS A 320 -12.95 21.36 -13.61
N GLY A 321 -11.97 20.68 -13.03
CA GLY A 321 -12.23 19.89 -11.85
C GLY A 321 -11.26 18.74 -11.67
N VAL A 322 -11.50 17.98 -10.60
CA VAL A 322 -10.64 16.90 -10.14
C VAL A 322 -11.47 15.66 -9.82
N SER A 323 -10.95 14.49 -10.13
CA SER A 323 -11.46 13.20 -9.69
C SER A 323 -10.42 12.50 -8.83
N ILE A 324 -10.76 12.23 -7.58
CA ILE A 324 -9.97 11.39 -6.66
C ILE A 324 -10.51 9.97 -6.74
N LYS A 325 -9.63 9.02 -7.00
CA LYS A 325 -9.96 7.61 -7.20
C LYS A 325 -9.26 6.75 -6.13
N VAL A 326 -10.01 5.86 -5.54
CA VAL A 326 -9.54 4.87 -4.57
C VAL A 326 -9.79 3.48 -5.15
N MET A 327 -8.75 2.75 -5.43
CA MET A 327 -8.83 1.37 -5.94
C MET A 327 -8.73 0.41 -4.75
N LEU A 328 -9.65 -0.56 -4.69
CA LEU A 328 -9.69 -1.60 -3.67
C LEU A 328 -9.85 -2.97 -4.34
N PRO A 329 -9.31 -4.06 -3.77
CA PRO A 329 -9.47 -5.40 -4.33
C PRO A 329 -10.93 -5.88 -4.19
N ILE A 330 -11.44 -6.54 -5.23
CA ILE A 330 -12.74 -7.20 -5.17
C ILE A 330 -12.60 -8.49 -4.34
N TYR A 331 -13.47 -8.64 -3.33
CA TYR A 331 -13.58 -9.90 -2.63
C TYR A 331 -14.34 -10.92 -3.49
N ARG A 332 -13.71 -12.07 -3.73
CA ARG A 332 -14.32 -13.23 -4.39
C ARG A 332 -14.31 -14.38 -3.43
N ASP A 333 -15.47 -14.94 -3.18
CA ASP A 333 -15.55 -16.16 -2.38
C ASP A 333 -14.83 -17.29 -3.11
N SER A 334 -13.75 -17.80 -2.51
CA SER A 334 -12.95 -18.88 -3.08
C SER A 334 -13.66 -20.24 -2.98
N ASN A 335 -14.91 -20.30 -2.45
CA ASN A 335 -15.63 -21.53 -2.22
C ASN A 335 -17.03 -21.50 -2.87
N PRO A 336 -17.19 -21.94 -4.15
CA PRO A 336 -18.48 -21.91 -4.85
C PRO A 336 -19.52 -22.90 -4.32
N HIS A 337 -19.21 -23.70 -3.29
CA HIS A 337 -20.10 -24.78 -2.82
C HIS A 337 -21.03 -24.44 -1.65
N GLN A 338 -20.98 -23.25 -1.05
CA GLN A 338 -21.84 -22.89 0.09
C GLN A 338 -23.05 -22.00 -0.26
N SER A 339 -23.10 -21.40 -1.43
CA SER A 339 -24.22 -20.52 -1.81
C SER A 339 -25.51 -21.23 -2.23
N SER A 340 -25.54 -22.58 -2.35
CA SER A 340 -26.74 -23.34 -2.78
C SER A 340 -27.60 -23.86 -1.62
N ILE A 341 -27.21 -23.67 -0.37
CA ILE A 341 -27.94 -24.26 0.78
C ILE A 341 -28.88 -23.25 1.45
N ALA A 342 -28.61 -21.94 1.32
CA ALA A 342 -29.42 -20.90 2.00
C ALA A 342 -30.79 -20.61 1.33
N THR A 343 -31.02 -21.05 0.11
CA THR A 343 -32.27 -20.76 -0.63
C THR A 343 -33.34 -21.85 -0.56
N ARG A 344 -33.11 -22.93 0.19
CA ARG A 344 -34.08 -24.05 0.27
C ARG A 344 -34.83 -24.22 1.59
N SER A 345 -34.67 -23.35 2.58
CA SER A 345 -35.33 -23.53 3.89
C SER A 345 -36.52 -22.60 4.17
N SER A 346 -37.07 -21.88 3.19
CA SER A 346 -38.23 -20.99 3.41
C SER A 346 -39.52 -21.42 2.70
N PHE A 347 -39.62 -22.69 2.27
CA PHE A 347 -40.92 -23.25 1.81
C PHE A 347 -41.12 -24.64 2.39
N SER A 348 -41.75 -24.71 3.57
CA SER A 348 -42.72 -25.74 3.98
C SER A 348 -43.02 -25.66 5.47
N ARG A 349 -44.16 -25.12 5.82
CA ARG A 349 -45.07 -25.75 6.80
C ARG A 349 -46.46 -25.17 6.66
N PRO A 350 -47.49 -26.05 6.79
CA PRO A 350 -48.87 -25.80 6.48
C PRO A 350 -49.59 -24.87 7.47
#